data_3688fbe961382c612b4af10f4d3731c6
#
_entry.id   3688fbe961382c612b4af10f4d3731c6
#
_cell.length_a   1.000
_cell.length_b   1.000
_cell.length_c   1.000
_cell.angle_alpha   90.00
_cell.angle_beta   90.00
_cell.angle_gamma   90.00
#
_symmetry.space_group_name_H-M   'P 1'
#
loop_
_entity.id
_entity.type
_entity.pdbx_description
1 polymer ?
#
loop_
_entity_poly.entity_id
_entity_poly.type
_entity_poly.pdbx_seq_one_letter_code
_entity_poly.pdbx_strand_id
1 'polypeptide(L)'
;FVYVLNKTSNSGFNIGFNYHKSRNFDQILGAANTLNNASQNKLTYQKYRNKVFTDKKSMTYNQIDGLYMDNLLYNKNAGKYYNYPATGYLYNEENMGYIGEYDVSLSGNINNRIYLGMTIGLHDVHYRNHSEYTENFVANADKIPGLTLNDNREITGTGYDVKFGAIFRPFDANAFRVGVYMNTPTWYDLTTSNYSTMTDGTTSVPTHESYDFRVDTPWKFGLSLGHTINNVVALGATYEYADYSAMSTRIKD
;
A
#
# COMPACT_ATOMS: atom_id res chain seq x y z
N PHE A 1 16.75 -15.04 -15.38
CA PHE A 1 17.31 -16.29 -15.91
C PHE A 1 16.26 -17.01 -16.73
N VAL A 2 16.64 -17.49 -17.95
CA VAL A 2 15.74 -18.27 -18.82
C VAL A 2 16.49 -19.52 -19.29
N TYR A 3 15.86 -20.67 -19.14
CA TYR A 3 16.38 -21.94 -19.62
C TYR A 3 15.49 -22.52 -20.71
N VAL A 4 16.09 -22.88 -21.86
CA VAL A 4 15.39 -23.47 -23.00
C VAL A 4 15.31 -24.96 -22.77
N LEU A 5 14.09 -25.49 -22.54
CA LEU A 5 13.86 -26.91 -22.31
C LEU A 5 13.82 -27.73 -23.61
N ASN A 6 13.21 -27.15 -24.65
CA ASN A 6 13.14 -27.79 -25.95
C ASN A 6 13.05 -26.72 -27.05
N LYS A 7 13.74 -26.91 -28.17
CA LYS A 7 13.71 -26.02 -29.31
C LYS A 7 13.80 -26.82 -30.63
N THR A 8 12.85 -26.57 -31.47
CA THR A 8 12.89 -26.96 -32.89
C THR A 8 13.02 -25.72 -33.77
N SER A 9 13.07 -25.85 -35.08
CA SER A 9 13.16 -24.71 -36.01
C SER A 9 12.02 -23.68 -35.82
N ASN A 10 10.79 -24.16 -35.49
CA ASN A 10 9.58 -23.35 -35.46
C ASN A 10 8.86 -23.34 -34.11
N SER A 11 9.28 -24.14 -33.15
CA SER A 11 8.63 -24.27 -31.85
C SER A 11 9.65 -24.36 -30.72
N GLY A 12 9.30 -23.87 -29.56
CA GLY A 12 10.16 -23.91 -28.38
C GLY A 12 9.38 -23.88 -27.09
N PHE A 13 10.02 -24.36 -26.02
CA PHE A 13 9.49 -24.31 -24.67
C PHE A 13 10.60 -23.88 -23.71
N ASN A 14 10.27 -22.92 -22.84
CA ASN A 14 11.23 -22.31 -21.91
C ASN A 14 10.66 -22.25 -20.51
N ILE A 15 11.55 -22.31 -19.53
CA ILE A 15 11.30 -21.96 -18.14
C ILE A 15 12.13 -20.70 -17.80
N GLY A 16 11.53 -19.78 -17.10
CA GLY A 16 12.18 -18.54 -16.68
C GLY A 16 12.06 -18.34 -15.16
N PHE A 17 13.07 -17.70 -14.60
CA PHE A 17 13.04 -17.19 -13.25
C PHE A 17 13.43 -15.72 -13.28
N ASN A 18 12.65 -14.87 -12.62
CA ASN A 18 12.89 -13.44 -12.50
C ASN A 18 12.71 -12.99 -11.05
N TYR A 19 13.48 -12.00 -10.65
CA TYR A 19 13.29 -11.26 -9.41
C TYR A 19 13.33 -9.76 -9.72
N HIS A 20 12.39 -9.03 -9.19
CA HIS A 20 12.41 -7.58 -9.26
C HIS A 20 11.65 -6.96 -8.08
N LYS A 21 11.92 -5.68 -7.81
CA LYS A 21 11.11 -4.90 -6.89
C LYS A 21 9.92 -4.32 -7.66
N SER A 22 8.72 -4.83 -7.41
CA SER A 22 7.50 -4.35 -8.07
C SER A 22 7.01 -3.01 -7.50
N ARG A 23 7.40 -2.69 -6.25
CA ARG A 23 7.18 -1.39 -5.61
C ARG A 23 8.37 -1.01 -4.74
N ASN A 24 8.65 0.29 -4.69
CA ASN A 24 9.53 0.92 -3.72
C ASN A 24 8.71 1.96 -2.96
N PHE A 25 8.82 1.97 -1.62
CA PHE A 25 8.06 2.86 -0.74
C PHE A 25 8.92 4.01 -0.20
N ASP A 26 10.22 4.07 -0.53
CA ASP A 26 11.12 5.07 0.02
C ASP A 26 10.65 6.50 -0.31
N GLN A 27 10.28 7.23 0.73
CA GLN A 27 9.79 8.59 0.62
C GLN A 27 10.03 9.33 1.93
N ILE A 28 10.42 10.59 1.84
CA ILE A 28 10.51 11.52 2.97
C ILE A 28 9.56 12.68 2.69
N LEU A 29 8.75 13.03 3.67
CA LEU A 29 7.82 14.15 3.64
C LEU A 29 8.03 15.01 4.87
N GLY A 30 8.13 16.33 4.70
CA GLY A 30 8.12 17.31 5.77
C GLY A 30 7.07 18.38 5.49
N ALA A 31 6.29 18.75 6.50
CA ALA A 31 5.29 19.79 6.41
C ALA A 31 5.21 20.58 7.73
N ALA A 32 5.14 21.89 7.64
CA ALA A 32 4.94 22.76 8.79
C ALA A 32 4.08 23.96 8.39
N ASN A 33 3.19 24.38 9.28
CA ASN A 33 2.40 25.60 9.06
C ASN A 33 1.82 26.11 10.39
N THR A 34 1.30 27.33 10.34
CA THR A 34 0.47 27.88 11.42
C THR A 34 -0.92 27.26 11.39
N LEU A 35 -1.50 27.12 12.58
CA LEU A 35 -2.86 26.61 12.74
C LEU A 35 -3.77 27.72 13.26
N ASN A 36 -4.96 27.82 12.68
CA ASN A 36 -6.02 28.69 13.17
C ASN A 36 -7.21 27.84 13.58
N ASN A 37 -7.26 27.47 14.85
CA ASN A 37 -8.37 26.72 15.44
C ASN A 37 -8.60 25.31 14.83
N ALA A 38 -7.59 24.73 14.17
CA ALA A 38 -7.57 23.35 13.69
C ALA A 38 -6.41 22.62 14.39
N SER A 39 -6.59 21.34 14.72
CA SER A 39 -5.56 20.49 15.32
C SER A 39 -6.03 19.04 15.37
N GLN A 40 -5.12 18.10 15.51
CA GLN A 40 -5.48 16.70 15.68
C GLN A 40 -6.23 16.46 17.00
N ASN A 41 -5.81 17.08 18.08
CA ASN A 41 -6.51 16.97 19.38
C ASN A 41 -7.96 17.48 19.27
N LYS A 42 -8.20 18.58 18.56
CA LYS A 42 -9.54 19.12 18.32
C LYS A 42 -10.39 18.17 17.45
N LEU A 43 -9.79 17.52 16.45
CA LEU A 43 -10.50 16.55 15.63
C LEU A 43 -11.02 15.38 16.48
N THR A 44 -10.16 14.79 17.31
CA THR A 44 -10.56 13.73 18.25
C THR A 44 -11.64 14.20 19.24
N TYR A 45 -11.49 15.40 19.80
CA TYR A 45 -12.50 16.00 20.67
C TYR A 45 -13.85 16.19 19.98
N GLN A 46 -13.86 16.63 18.72
CA GLN A 46 -15.09 16.77 17.93
C GLN A 46 -15.74 15.43 17.60
N LYS A 47 -14.95 14.40 17.26
CA LYS A 47 -15.46 13.04 17.09
C LYS A 47 -16.21 12.59 18.35
N TYR A 48 -15.61 12.79 19.53
CA TYR A 48 -16.25 12.48 20.80
C TYR A 48 -17.53 13.29 21.01
N ARG A 49 -17.49 14.61 20.87
CA ARG A 49 -18.68 15.48 21.06
C ARG A 49 -19.82 15.17 20.12
N ASN A 50 -19.52 14.87 18.86
CA ASN A 50 -20.49 14.56 17.84
C ASN A 50 -20.94 13.09 17.86
N LYS A 51 -20.51 12.31 18.85
CA LYS A 51 -20.84 10.89 19.01
C LYS A 51 -20.49 10.05 17.76
N VAL A 52 -19.41 10.39 17.06
CA VAL A 52 -18.90 9.60 15.94
C VAL A 52 -18.41 8.25 16.44
N PHE A 53 -17.89 8.18 17.66
CA PHE A 53 -17.70 6.94 18.40
C PHE A 53 -18.37 7.07 19.80
N THR A 54 -18.93 5.98 20.29
CA THR A 54 -19.61 5.92 21.60
C THR A 54 -18.73 5.27 22.66
N ASP A 55 -17.84 4.39 22.22
CA ASP A 55 -16.91 3.67 23.09
C ASP A 55 -15.65 3.26 22.31
N LYS A 56 -14.70 2.63 23.02
CA LYS A 56 -13.41 2.16 22.44
C LYS A 56 -13.56 0.99 21.45
N LYS A 57 -14.74 0.39 21.34
CA LYS A 57 -15.05 -0.71 20.40
C LYS A 57 -15.63 -0.20 19.08
N SER A 58 -15.92 1.09 18.98
CA SER A 58 -16.44 1.67 17.76
C SER A 58 -15.42 1.58 16.64
N MET A 59 -15.82 1.17 15.44
CA MET A 59 -14.96 1.11 14.25
C MET A 59 -14.34 2.46 13.85
N THR A 60 -14.90 3.56 14.32
CA THR A 60 -14.40 4.92 14.08
C THR A 60 -13.40 5.40 15.15
N TYR A 61 -13.20 4.62 16.22
CA TYR A 61 -12.23 4.85 17.27
C TYR A 61 -10.93 4.13 16.90
N ASN A 62 -9.84 4.85 16.81
CA ASN A 62 -8.54 4.28 16.49
C ASN A 62 -7.56 4.46 17.67
N GLN A 63 -6.37 3.87 17.54
CA GLN A 63 -5.30 3.92 18.53
C GLN A 63 -4.92 5.36 18.89
N ILE A 64 -4.84 6.27 17.92
CA ILE A 64 -4.52 7.69 18.12
C ILE A 64 -5.63 8.38 18.89
N ASP A 65 -6.91 8.14 18.58
CA ASP A 65 -8.03 8.68 19.34
C ASP A 65 -7.91 8.27 20.82
N GLY A 66 -7.51 7.01 21.09
CA GLY A 66 -7.26 6.50 22.42
C GLY A 66 -6.19 7.28 23.16
N LEU A 67 -5.05 7.52 22.54
CA LEU A 67 -3.98 8.31 23.12
C LEU A 67 -4.44 9.71 23.50
N TYR A 68 -5.13 10.41 22.60
CA TYR A 68 -5.64 11.76 22.87
C TYR A 68 -6.71 11.78 23.96
N MET A 69 -7.69 10.85 23.93
CA MET A 69 -8.80 10.83 24.89
C MET A 69 -8.34 10.53 26.31
N ASP A 70 -7.45 9.54 26.46
CA ASP A 70 -7.04 9.07 27.79
C ASP A 70 -5.95 9.93 28.44
N ASN A 71 -5.11 10.61 27.63
CA ASN A 71 -3.91 11.24 28.15
C ASN A 71 -3.88 12.77 28.00
N LEU A 72 -4.60 13.35 27.05
CA LEU A 72 -4.60 14.79 26.83
C LEU A 72 -5.97 15.43 27.10
N LEU A 73 -7.02 14.91 26.48
CA LEU A 73 -8.31 15.60 26.43
C LEU A 73 -9.10 15.51 27.75
N TYR A 74 -8.87 14.46 28.54
CA TYR A 74 -9.58 14.27 29.82
C TYR A 74 -8.89 15.03 30.97
N ASN A 75 -9.50 16.11 31.39
CA ASN A 75 -9.03 16.83 32.58
C ASN A 75 -9.61 16.16 33.84
N LYS A 76 -8.74 15.50 34.61
CA LYS A 76 -9.12 14.75 35.82
C LYS A 76 -9.68 15.66 36.93
N ASN A 77 -9.18 16.90 37.02
CA ASN A 77 -9.61 17.86 38.07
C ASN A 77 -11.01 18.39 37.79
N ALA A 78 -11.37 18.58 36.51
CA ALA A 78 -12.66 19.09 36.10
C ALA A 78 -13.68 17.98 35.79
N GLY A 79 -13.23 16.73 35.68
CA GLY A 79 -14.09 15.60 35.26
C GLY A 79 -14.69 15.74 33.84
N LYS A 80 -14.02 16.49 32.97
CA LYS A 80 -14.54 16.86 31.65
C LYS A 80 -13.46 16.75 30.58
N TYR A 81 -13.91 16.62 29.32
CA TYR A 81 -13.04 16.66 28.16
C TYR A 81 -12.92 18.07 27.60
N TYR A 82 -11.71 18.46 27.23
CA TYR A 82 -11.38 19.75 26.61
C TYR A 82 -10.47 19.51 25.41
N ASN A 83 -10.43 20.45 24.47
CA ASN A 83 -9.40 20.49 23.45
C ASN A 83 -8.49 21.70 23.69
N TYR A 84 -7.25 21.59 23.21
CA TYR A 84 -6.26 22.66 23.30
C TYR A 84 -6.12 23.32 21.93
N PRO A 85 -6.42 24.64 21.79
CA PRO A 85 -6.17 25.35 20.54
C PRO A 85 -4.68 25.32 20.18
N ALA A 86 -4.37 24.92 18.94
CA ALA A 86 -3.00 24.88 18.44
C ALA A 86 -2.70 26.11 17.59
N THR A 87 -1.45 26.60 17.65
CA THR A 87 -0.94 27.74 16.89
C THR A 87 -0.14 27.32 15.67
N GLY A 88 0.39 26.12 15.66
CA GLY A 88 1.18 25.58 14.57
C GLY A 88 1.43 24.08 14.71
N TYR A 89 1.90 23.49 13.63
CA TYR A 89 2.30 22.09 13.60
C TYR A 89 3.59 21.89 12.81
N LEU A 90 4.28 20.81 13.15
CA LEU A 90 5.36 20.21 12.37
C LEU A 90 5.02 18.74 12.13
N TYR A 91 5.15 18.28 10.91
CA TYR A 91 4.97 16.89 10.53
C TYR A 91 6.18 16.42 9.71
N ASN A 92 6.80 15.36 10.15
CA ASN A 92 7.84 14.65 9.43
C ASN A 92 7.41 13.20 9.25
N GLU A 93 7.66 12.66 8.07
CA GLU A 93 7.33 11.28 7.74
C GLU A 93 8.45 10.67 6.91
N GLU A 94 8.81 9.45 7.24
CA GLU A 94 9.71 8.60 6.49
C GLU A 94 9.02 7.28 6.20
N ASN A 95 8.91 6.95 4.92
CA ASN A 95 8.45 5.67 4.43
C ASN A 95 9.64 4.92 3.86
N MET A 96 9.77 3.63 4.16
CA MET A 96 10.83 2.75 3.67
C MET A 96 10.25 1.38 3.31
N GLY A 97 10.92 0.70 2.39
CA GLY A 97 10.63 -0.68 2.07
C GLY A 97 10.25 -0.93 0.64
N TYR A 98 9.80 -2.13 0.37
CA TYR A 98 9.53 -2.60 -0.99
C TYR A 98 8.57 -3.78 -1.00
N ILE A 99 8.06 -4.07 -2.20
CA ILE A 99 7.49 -5.38 -2.53
C ILE A 99 8.44 -6.04 -3.51
N GLY A 100 9.09 -7.14 -3.07
CA GLY A 100 9.88 -8.03 -3.92
C GLY A 100 8.97 -9.03 -4.62
N GLU A 101 9.22 -9.32 -5.89
CA GLU A 101 8.44 -10.27 -6.68
C GLU A 101 9.38 -11.30 -7.30
N TYR A 102 9.12 -12.57 -7.03
CA TYR A 102 9.81 -13.74 -7.54
C TYR A 102 8.89 -14.44 -8.52
N ASP A 103 9.21 -14.38 -9.81
CA ASP A 103 8.42 -14.97 -10.87
C ASP A 103 9.04 -16.28 -11.37
N VAL A 104 8.22 -17.32 -11.42
CA VAL A 104 8.53 -18.54 -12.16
C VAL A 104 7.62 -18.61 -13.38
N SER A 105 8.22 -18.61 -14.56
CA SER A 105 7.52 -18.52 -15.84
C SER A 105 7.71 -19.76 -16.69
N LEU A 106 6.64 -20.22 -17.30
CA LEU A 106 6.65 -21.21 -18.37
C LEU A 106 6.17 -20.52 -19.65
N SER A 107 6.92 -20.67 -20.73
CA SER A 107 6.53 -20.08 -22.00
C SER A 107 6.88 -21.00 -23.17
N GLY A 108 6.08 -20.92 -24.22
CA GLY A 108 6.30 -21.68 -25.41
C GLY A 108 5.74 -21.01 -26.65
N ASN A 109 6.27 -21.41 -27.80
CA ASN A 109 5.74 -21.01 -29.09
C ASN A 109 5.48 -22.25 -29.96
N ILE A 110 4.42 -22.17 -30.75
CA ILE A 110 3.99 -23.19 -31.70
C ILE A 110 4.04 -22.59 -33.09
N ASN A 111 4.86 -23.16 -33.94
CA ASN A 111 5.01 -22.78 -35.36
C ASN A 111 5.31 -21.27 -35.57
N ASN A 112 5.96 -20.61 -34.62
CA ASN A 112 6.20 -19.17 -34.62
C ASN A 112 4.94 -18.29 -34.82
N ARG A 113 3.75 -18.85 -34.58
CA ARG A 113 2.44 -18.19 -34.72
C ARG A 113 1.70 -17.98 -33.41
N ILE A 114 1.76 -18.97 -32.53
CA ILE A 114 1.08 -18.92 -31.22
C ILE A 114 2.15 -18.95 -30.13
N TYR A 115 2.15 -17.96 -29.29
CA TYR A 115 3.02 -17.87 -28.12
C TYR A 115 2.12 -17.90 -26.89
N LEU A 116 2.44 -18.79 -25.96
CA LEU A 116 1.71 -18.95 -24.71
C LEU A 116 2.68 -18.76 -23.54
N GLY A 117 2.19 -18.16 -22.48
CA GLY A 117 2.96 -17.97 -21.25
C GLY A 117 2.07 -18.07 -20.02
N MET A 118 2.65 -18.62 -18.96
CA MET A 118 2.09 -18.62 -17.63
C MET A 118 3.21 -18.25 -16.64
N THR A 119 2.89 -17.42 -15.66
CA THR A 119 3.81 -17.03 -14.60
C THR A 119 3.12 -17.20 -13.26
N ILE A 120 3.81 -17.76 -12.29
CA ILE A 120 3.44 -17.74 -10.87
C ILE A 120 4.34 -16.73 -10.20
N GLY A 121 3.74 -15.70 -9.62
CA GLY A 121 4.40 -14.64 -8.84
C GLY A 121 4.28 -14.92 -7.36
N LEU A 122 5.39 -14.81 -6.63
CA LEU A 122 5.46 -14.82 -5.17
C LEU A 122 5.96 -13.45 -4.73
N HIS A 123 5.20 -12.83 -3.84
CA HIS A 123 5.46 -11.47 -3.36
C HIS A 123 5.96 -11.50 -1.93
N ASP A 124 6.96 -10.68 -1.63
CA ASP A 124 7.52 -10.46 -0.30
C ASP A 124 7.38 -8.97 0.04
N VAL A 125 6.58 -8.67 1.08
CA VAL A 125 6.19 -7.30 1.44
C VAL A 125 6.93 -6.85 2.68
N HIS A 126 7.65 -5.74 2.56
CA HIS A 126 8.32 -5.04 3.65
C HIS A 126 8.00 -3.56 3.54
N TYR A 127 7.26 -3.04 4.51
CA TYR A 127 6.94 -1.61 4.60
C TYR A 127 7.13 -1.14 6.03
N ARG A 128 7.80 0.00 6.17
CA ARG A 128 7.94 0.73 7.43
C ARG A 128 7.60 2.19 7.21
N ASN A 129 6.85 2.73 8.15
CA ASN A 129 6.59 4.15 8.25
C ASN A 129 7.01 4.62 9.63
N HIS A 130 7.70 5.74 9.67
CA HIS A 130 7.95 6.51 10.88
C HIS A 130 7.42 7.92 10.65
N SER A 131 6.56 8.41 11.55
CA SER A 131 6.10 9.78 11.48
C SER A 131 6.15 10.44 12.86
N GLU A 132 6.48 11.72 12.83
CA GLU A 132 6.46 12.61 13.99
C GLU A 132 5.53 13.78 13.70
N TYR A 133 4.54 13.97 14.54
CA TYR A 133 3.60 15.08 14.47
C TYR A 133 3.63 15.88 15.77
N THR A 134 4.02 17.15 15.67
CA THR A 134 4.07 18.06 16.81
C THR A 134 3.04 19.17 16.65
N GLU A 135 2.27 19.45 17.70
CA GLU A 135 1.40 20.63 17.82
C GLU A 135 1.93 21.55 18.93
N ASN A 136 1.97 22.84 18.65
CA ASN A 136 2.23 23.88 19.64
C ASN A 136 0.90 24.49 20.09
N PHE A 137 0.64 24.53 21.39
CA PHE A 137 -0.62 25.01 21.93
C PHE A 137 -0.56 26.50 22.32
N VAL A 138 -1.71 27.14 22.30
CA VAL A 138 -1.90 28.42 22.93
C VAL A 138 -1.69 28.27 24.45
N ALA A 139 -1.17 29.29 25.10
CA ALA A 139 -1.03 29.29 26.56
C ALA A 139 -2.36 28.90 27.24
N ASN A 140 -2.29 27.91 28.13
CA ASN A 140 -3.45 27.30 28.76
C ASN A 140 -3.23 27.10 30.26
N ALA A 141 -4.33 26.89 31.00
CA ALA A 141 -4.31 26.75 32.45
C ALA A 141 -3.50 25.55 32.94
N ASP A 142 -3.44 24.49 32.13
CA ASP A 142 -2.72 23.24 32.45
C ASP A 142 -1.22 23.33 32.13
N LYS A 143 -0.76 24.47 31.57
CA LYS A 143 0.64 24.78 31.22
C LYS A 143 1.27 23.74 30.26
N ILE A 144 0.47 23.09 29.42
CA ILE A 144 0.93 22.16 28.38
C ILE A 144 1.33 22.99 27.16
N PRO A 145 2.63 23.04 26.78
CA PRO A 145 3.11 23.91 25.71
C PRO A 145 2.81 23.36 24.34
N GLY A 146 2.64 22.06 24.24
CA GLY A 146 2.41 21.34 22.98
C GLY A 146 2.38 19.84 23.20
N LEU A 147 2.33 19.13 22.09
CA LEU A 147 2.26 17.68 22.06
C LEU A 147 3.08 17.16 20.89
N THR A 148 3.79 16.07 21.08
CA THR A 148 4.42 15.29 19.99
C THR A 148 3.85 13.88 19.98
N LEU A 149 3.37 13.47 18.81
CA LEU A 149 2.94 12.12 18.51
C LEU A 149 3.97 11.49 17.57
N ASN A 150 4.59 10.40 18.01
CA ASN A 150 5.42 9.55 17.16
C ASN A 150 4.61 8.29 16.81
N ASP A 151 4.54 7.97 15.54
CA ASP A 151 3.86 6.78 15.04
C ASP A 151 4.82 5.95 14.20
N ASN A 152 4.92 4.67 14.54
CA ASN A 152 5.72 3.69 13.81
C ASN A 152 4.79 2.59 13.34
N ARG A 153 4.79 2.34 12.04
CA ARG A 153 4.03 1.26 11.43
C ARG A 153 4.94 0.34 10.65
N GLU A 154 4.81 -0.93 10.88
CA GLU A 154 5.46 -1.97 10.09
C GLU A 154 4.40 -2.88 9.49
N ILE A 155 4.52 -3.16 8.19
CA ILE A 155 3.68 -4.13 7.49
C ILE A 155 4.61 -5.11 6.79
N THR A 156 4.46 -6.40 7.14
CA THR A 156 5.21 -7.49 6.52
C THR A 156 4.27 -8.59 6.10
N GLY A 157 4.70 -9.40 5.15
CA GLY A 157 3.95 -10.57 4.74
C GLY A 157 4.26 -11.01 3.32
N THR A 158 3.43 -11.89 2.82
CA THR A 158 3.62 -12.51 1.51
C THR A 158 2.35 -12.45 0.68
N GLY A 159 2.52 -12.61 -0.62
CA GLY A 159 1.40 -12.72 -1.56
C GLY A 159 1.74 -13.66 -2.70
N TYR A 160 0.73 -14.05 -3.46
CA TYR A 160 0.93 -14.82 -4.69
C TYR A 160 -0.12 -14.44 -5.73
N ASP A 161 0.27 -14.57 -6.99
CA ASP A 161 -0.62 -14.42 -8.14
C ASP A 161 -0.25 -15.39 -9.26
N VAL A 162 -1.12 -15.45 -10.27
CA VAL A 162 -0.88 -16.20 -11.50
C VAL A 162 -1.22 -15.31 -12.69
N LYS A 163 -0.32 -15.27 -13.67
CA LYS A 163 -0.44 -14.47 -14.89
C LYS A 163 -0.46 -15.40 -16.10
N PHE A 164 -1.39 -15.17 -17.02
CA PHE A 164 -1.48 -15.88 -18.28
C PHE A 164 -1.38 -14.90 -19.43
N GLY A 165 -0.70 -15.31 -20.50
CA GLY A 165 -0.58 -14.52 -21.71
C GLY A 165 -0.59 -15.38 -22.97
N ALA A 166 -1.17 -14.85 -24.04
CA ALA A 166 -1.12 -15.44 -25.34
C ALA A 166 -0.86 -14.36 -26.41
N ILE A 167 0.00 -14.67 -27.38
CA ILE A 167 0.24 -13.81 -28.55
C ILE A 167 0.00 -14.65 -29.80
N PHE A 168 -0.76 -14.10 -30.73
CA PHE A 168 -1.08 -14.70 -32.00
C PHE A 168 -0.57 -13.85 -33.16
N ARG A 169 0.08 -14.50 -34.14
CA ARG A 169 0.48 -13.92 -35.42
C ARG A 169 -0.43 -14.45 -36.51
N PRO A 170 -1.45 -13.69 -36.95
CA PRO A 170 -2.45 -14.22 -37.91
C PRO A 170 -1.89 -14.42 -39.32
N PHE A 171 -0.83 -13.68 -39.70
CA PHE A 171 -0.31 -13.69 -41.06
C PHE A 171 1.18 -14.03 -41.10
N ASP A 172 1.62 -14.93 -41.96
CA ASP A 172 3.02 -15.34 -42.08
C ASP A 172 3.88 -14.23 -42.71
N ALA A 173 3.34 -13.53 -43.69
CA ALA A 173 4.03 -12.48 -44.42
C ALA A 173 4.00 -11.12 -43.71
N ASN A 174 3.32 -11.01 -42.58
CA ASN A 174 3.08 -9.74 -41.92
C ASN A 174 3.55 -9.80 -40.44
N ALA A 175 4.16 -8.72 -39.96
CA ALA A 175 4.63 -8.60 -38.58
C ALA A 175 3.53 -8.27 -37.56
N PHE A 176 2.24 -8.29 -37.97
CA PHE A 176 1.11 -7.99 -37.10
C PHE A 176 0.92 -9.07 -36.03
N ARG A 177 0.69 -8.64 -34.80
CA ARG A 177 0.50 -9.49 -33.62
C ARG A 177 -0.66 -8.99 -32.79
N VAL A 178 -1.43 -9.93 -32.27
CA VAL A 178 -2.47 -9.67 -31.27
C VAL A 178 -2.10 -10.41 -29.99
N GLY A 179 -2.10 -9.73 -28.87
CA GLY A 179 -1.81 -10.31 -27.57
C GLY A 179 -3.01 -10.15 -26.64
N VAL A 180 -3.24 -11.14 -25.81
CA VAL A 180 -4.18 -11.07 -24.68
C VAL A 180 -3.46 -11.55 -23.43
N TYR A 181 -3.80 -10.94 -22.30
CA TYR A 181 -3.33 -11.42 -21.01
C TYR A 181 -4.40 -11.31 -19.93
N MET A 182 -4.24 -12.12 -18.91
CA MET A 182 -5.07 -12.15 -17.72
C MET A 182 -4.17 -12.34 -16.49
N ASN A 183 -4.30 -11.45 -15.52
CA ASN A 183 -3.66 -11.60 -14.21
C ASN A 183 -4.74 -11.85 -13.17
N THR A 184 -4.55 -12.88 -12.34
CA THR A 184 -5.42 -13.10 -11.18
C THR A 184 -5.25 -11.97 -10.18
N PRO A 185 -6.11 -11.87 -9.18
CA PRO A 185 -5.78 -11.12 -7.98
C PRO A 185 -4.43 -11.57 -7.40
N THR A 186 -3.70 -10.63 -6.81
CA THR A 186 -2.65 -10.99 -5.87
C THR A 186 -3.29 -11.13 -4.51
N TRP A 187 -3.18 -12.31 -3.92
CA TRP A 187 -3.71 -12.61 -2.59
C TRP A 187 -2.60 -12.39 -1.57
N TYR A 188 -2.67 -11.25 -0.88
CA TYR A 188 -1.73 -10.90 0.16
C TYR A 188 -2.21 -11.36 1.52
N ASP A 189 -1.29 -11.92 2.31
CA ASP A 189 -1.42 -12.26 3.71
C ASP A 189 -0.41 -11.44 4.50
N LEU A 190 -0.89 -10.47 5.27
CA LEU A 190 -0.09 -9.41 5.85
C LEU A 190 -0.32 -9.30 7.36
N THR A 191 0.73 -8.91 8.07
CA THR A 191 0.70 -8.51 9.47
C THR A 191 1.06 -7.04 9.57
N THR A 192 0.26 -6.26 10.27
CA THR A 192 0.61 -4.89 10.66
C THR A 192 0.95 -4.83 12.13
N SER A 193 1.97 -4.06 12.47
CA SER A 193 2.34 -3.70 13.84
C SER A 193 2.47 -2.20 13.92
N ASN A 194 1.68 -1.58 14.78
CA ASN A 194 1.66 -0.14 15.01
C ASN A 194 2.12 0.15 16.43
N TYR A 195 3.11 0.99 16.57
CA TYR A 195 3.59 1.47 17.86
C TYR A 195 3.59 2.99 17.85
N SER A 196 2.79 3.59 18.72
CA SER A 196 2.67 5.03 18.81
C SER A 196 3.00 5.51 20.22
N THR A 197 3.66 6.65 20.32
CA THR A 197 3.91 7.34 21.60
C THR A 197 3.44 8.77 21.51
N MET A 198 2.85 9.24 22.60
CA MET A 198 2.45 10.62 22.78
C MET A 198 3.17 11.22 23.95
N THR A 199 3.77 12.40 23.78
CA THR A 199 4.47 13.11 24.86
C THR A 199 4.10 14.59 24.86
N ASP A 200 3.92 15.15 26.07
CA ASP A 200 3.77 16.57 26.34
C ASP A 200 5.09 17.26 26.75
N GLY A 201 6.21 16.53 26.59
CA GLY A 201 7.55 16.96 27.03
C GLY A 201 7.92 16.51 28.44
N THR A 202 6.96 16.06 29.26
CA THR A 202 7.18 15.55 30.61
C THR A 202 6.76 14.10 30.78
N THR A 203 5.65 13.72 30.17
CA THR A 203 5.08 12.36 30.23
C THR A 203 5.04 11.76 28.84
N SER A 204 5.52 10.54 28.70
CA SER A 204 5.41 9.76 27.46
C SER A 204 4.51 8.55 27.66
N VAL A 205 3.50 8.42 26.82
CA VAL A 205 2.52 7.33 26.87
C VAL A 205 2.60 6.52 25.60
N PRO A 206 2.95 5.23 25.67
CA PRO A 206 2.98 4.34 24.53
C PRO A 206 1.63 3.64 24.31
N THR A 207 1.38 3.23 23.09
CA THR A 207 0.35 2.26 22.72
C THR A 207 0.85 1.35 21.62
N HIS A 208 0.35 0.14 21.57
CA HIS A 208 0.72 -0.86 20.57
C HIS A 208 -0.51 -1.61 20.09
N GLU A 209 -0.58 -1.83 18.78
CA GLU A 209 -1.61 -2.62 18.14
C GLU A 209 -0.96 -3.49 17.05
N SER A 210 -1.33 -4.76 16.99
CA SER A 210 -0.87 -5.68 15.95
C SER A 210 -2.01 -6.60 15.54
N TYR A 211 -2.18 -6.80 14.24
CA TYR A 211 -3.17 -7.73 13.71
C TYR A 211 -2.80 -8.22 12.32
N ASP A 212 -3.35 -9.37 11.96
CA ASP A 212 -3.23 -9.95 10.64
C ASP A 212 -4.40 -9.56 9.76
N PHE A 213 -4.12 -9.32 8.48
CA PHE A 213 -5.15 -8.98 7.51
C PHE A 213 -4.81 -9.51 6.12
N ARG A 214 -5.84 -9.65 5.29
CA ARG A 214 -5.71 -10.03 3.89
C ARG A 214 -6.10 -8.88 2.99
N VAL A 215 -5.39 -8.79 1.87
CA VAL A 215 -5.70 -7.86 0.77
C VAL A 215 -5.73 -8.65 -0.52
N ASP A 216 -6.85 -8.59 -1.23
CA ASP A 216 -7.00 -9.17 -2.56
C ASP A 216 -7.05 -8.04 -3.58
N THR A 217 -6.13 -8.03 -4.56
CA THR A 217 -6.13 -7.05 -5.66
C THR A 217 -7.15 -7.45 -6.74
N PRO A 218 -7.51 -6.55 -7.68
CA PRO A 218 -8.45 -6.91 -8.73
C PRO A 218 -7.84 -7.83 -9.79
N TRP A 219 -8.70 -8.55 -10.50
CA TRP A 219 -8.36 -9.16 -11.79
C TRP A 219 -7.95 -8.07 -12.79
N LYS A 220 -7.00 -8.42 -13.68
CA LYS A 220 -6.61 -7.56 -14.78
C LYS A 220 -6.68 -8.33 -16.08
N PHE A 221 -7.22 -7.70 -17.10
CA PHE A 221 -7.34 -8.23 -18.45
C PHE A 221 -6.75 -7.24 -19.44
N GLY A 222 -5.92 -7.70 -20.35
CA GLY A 222 -5.31 -6.84 -21.34
C GLY A 222 -5.43 -7.38 -22.76
N LEU A 223 -5.57 -6.43 -23.70
CA LEU A 223 -5.52 -6.64 -25.12
C LEU A 223 -4.40 -5.78 -25.71
N SER A 224 -3.53 -6.40 -26.51
CA SER A 224 -2.40 -5.72 -27.13
C SER A 224 -2.40 -5.94 -28.64
N LEU A 225 -2.04 -4.92 -29.37
CA LEU A 225 -1.82 -4.97 -30.82
C LEU A 225 -0.39 -4.50 -31.09
N GLY A 226 0.32 -5.19 -31.96
CA GLY A 226 1.68 -4.82 -32.35
C GLY A 226 1.90 -5.02 -33.85
N HIS A 227 2.61 -4.10 -34.46
CA HIS A 227 2.99 -4.18 -35.87
C HIS A 227 4.36 -3.56 -36.11
N THR A 228 5.12 -4.14 -37.03
CA THR A 228 6.40 -3.59 -37.45
C THR A 228 6.34 -3.27 -38.95
N ILE A 229 6.67 -2.04 -39.34
CA ILE A 229 6.67 -1.55 -40.70
C ILE A 229 8.11 -1.58 -41.22
N ASN A 230 8.35 -2.35 -42.27
CA ASN A 230 9.65 -2.46 -42.96
C ASN A 230 10.85 -2.71 -42.01
N ASN A 231 10.64 -3.34 -40.88
CA ASN A 231 11.64 -3.55 -39.82
C ASN A 231 12.32 -2.25 -39.29
N VAL A 232 11.74 -1.09 -39.55
CA VAL A 232 12.27 0.24 -39.16
C VAL A 232 11.42 0.87 -38.07
N VAL A 233 10.08 0.77 -38.17
CA VAL A 233 9.15 1.34 -37.22
C VAL A 233 8.35 0.25 -36.53
N ALA A 234 8.38 0.21 -35.19
CA ALA A 234 7.53 -0.65 -34.38
C ALA A 234 6.42 0.18 -33.74
N LEU A 235 5.18 -0.25 -33.94
CA LEU A 235 3.97 0.34 -33.36
C LEU A 235 3.33 -0.66 -32.41
N GLY A 236 2.87 -0.19 -31.26
CA GLY A 236 2.15 -1.01 -30.28
C GLY A 236 1.09 -0.22 -29.56
N ALA A 237 -0.03 -0.87 -29.25
CA ALA A 237 -1.08 -0.34 -28.40
C ALA A 237 -1.54 -1.43 -27.45
N THR A 238 -1.76 -1.06 -26.17
CA THR A 238 -2.28 -1.96 -25.16
C THR A 238 -3.44 -1.29 -24.43
N TYR A 239 -4.51 -2.04 -24.24
CA TYR A 239 -5.65 -1.67 -23.40
C TYR A 239 -5.70 -2.64 -22.22
N GLU A 240 -5.74 -2.11 -20.99
CA GLU A 240 -5.91 -2.89 -19.77
C GLU A 240 -7.22 -2.49 -19.06
N TYR A 241 -7.95 -3.49 -18.63
CA TYR A 241 -9.13 -3.34 -17.78
C TYR A 241 -8.87 -3.95 -16.42
N ALA A 242 -9.16 -3.21 -15.36
CA ALA A 242 -9.11 -3.67 -13.97
C ALA A 242 -10.31 -3.08 -13.21
N ASP A 243 -11.06 -3.96 -12.52
CA ASP A 243 -12.18 -3.53 -11.67
C ASP A 243 -11.72 -3.41 -10.21
N TYR A 244 -11.37 -2.20 -9.81
CA TYR A 244 -10.93 -1.91 -8.44
C TYR A 244 -12.05 -2.02 -7.40
N SER A 245 -13.32 -2.06 -7.81
CA SER A 245 -14.43 -2.29 -6.89
C SER A 245 -14.45 -3.74 -6.34
N ALA A 246 -13.77 -4.65 -7.04
CA ALA A 246 -13.63 -6.05 -6.63
C ALA A 246 -12.48 -6.29 -5.62
N MET A 247 -11.73 -5.25 -5.24
CA MET A 247 -10.72 -5.37 -4.17
C MET A 247 -11.38 -5.68 -2.84
N SER A 248 -10.72 -6.50 -2.03
CA SER A 248 -11.17 -6.79 -0.68
C SER A 248 -10.05 -6.63 0.34
N THR A 249 -10.42 -6.19 1.54
CA THR A 249 -9.54 -6.17 2.71
C THR A 249 -10.31 -6.76 3.88
N ARG A 250 -9.68 -7.72 4.57
CA ARG A 250 -10.30 -8.43 5.71
C ARG A 250 -9.29 -8.61 6.82
N ILE A 251 -9.66 -8.20 8.04
CA ILE A 251 -8.90 -8.53 9.25
C ILE A 251 -9.13 -10.02 9.54
N LYS A 252 -8.09 -10.73 9.95
CA LYS A 252 -8.20 -12.11 10.42
C LYS A 252 -8.60 -12.11 11.89
N ASP A 253 -9.61 -12.91 12.23
CA ASP A 253 -10.04 -13.19 13.59
C ASP A 253 -9.07 -14.15 14.29
#